data_76314a53869bf3212e50c306e8122ed6
#
_entry.id   76314a53869bf3212e50c306e8122ed6
#
_cell.length_a   1.000
_cell.length_b   1.000
_cell.length_c   1.000
_cell.angle_alpha   90.00
_cell.angle_beta   90.00
_cell.angle_gamma   90.00
#
_symmetry.space_group_name_H-M   'P 1'
#
loop_
_entity.id
_entity.type
_entity.pdbx_description
1 polymer ?
#
loop_
_entity_poly.entity_id
_entity_poly.type
_entity_poly.pdbx_seq_one_letter_code
_entity_poly.pdbx_strand_id
1 'polypeptide(L)'
;SGVQFPGTFEGIREKIPYLKALGITAVELMPVFEFDETMGKREIGGRTLLDYWGYNTVGFFAPNTGYTARQEYNREGTEFKNLIRELHQNGIEVILDVVFNHTAEGNEQGPFFEFKGIDNRIYYMLTPEGNYYNFSGCGNTLNCNHLVVQQMILECLRHWVIHYRVDGFRFDLASILGRNEDGTPLLQPPLLRNLAEDPVLKDVNLIAEAWDAGGLYQVGNFPAWNRWAEWNGKYRDELRSFLKGEYWFAAQAAKRITGSPDLYGGQYRGYNSSINFLTCHDGFTLYDLYSYNEKHNEENGWNNTDGADDNRSWNCGYEGKSDNPGIEALRKRMIKNACAVLLCSRGTPMFLAGDEFCNTQFGNNNAYCQDNEISWLDWSLLEKNREIYEFFRYMIAFRKKHSAIRGECSPSGLGFPTVSVHTNQPWDNNVTQESKFLGVMFAGALTAGSNQETERTRELETEDLVYL
;
A
#
# COMPACT_ATOMS: atom_id res chain seq x y z
N SER A 1 1.53 12.32 -21.65
CA SER A 1 2.22 12.24 -20.34
C SER A 1 3.21 13.37 -20.11
N GLY A 2 3.76 13.98 -21.16
CA GLY A 2 4.80 15.02 -21.11
C GLY A 2 6.16 14.53 -20.59
N VAL A 3 6.37 13.21 -20.45
CA VAL A 3 7.66 12.61 -20.11
C VAL A 3 8.31 12.03 -21.35
N GLN A 4 9.65 12.06 -21.40
CA GLN A 4 10.42 11.57 -22.54
C GLN A 4 10.45 10.02 -22.60
N PHE A 5 10.48 9.36 -21.43
CA PHE A 5 10.60 7.91 -21.33
C PHE A 5 9.48 7.33 -20.43
N PRO A 6 8.21 7.29 -20.90
CA PRO A 6 7.11 6.74 -20.13
C PRO A 6 7.33 5.25 -19.85
N GLY A 7 6.88 4.79 -18.66
CA GLY A 7 6.99 3.38 -18.25
C GLY A 7 8.40 2.96 -17.83
N THR A 8 9.31 3.88 -17.55
CA THR A 8 10.70 3.57 -17.19
C THR A 8 11.14 4.27 -15.90
N PHE A 9 12.27 3.85 -15.33
CA PHE A 9 12.90 4.53 -14.20
C PHE A 9 13.20 6.01 -14.49
N GLU A 10 13.67 6.32 -15.70
CA GLU A 10 13.90 7.70 -16.14
C GLU A 10 12.60 8.51 -16.21
N GLY A 11 11.49 7.88 -16.64
CA GLY A 11 10.19 8.54 -16.67
C GLY A 11 9.67 8.92 -15.29
N ILE A 12 9.93 8.10 -14.26
CA ILE A 12 9.63 8.45 -12.87
C ILE A 12 10.51 9.61 -12.41
N ARG A 13 11.79 9.63 -12.77
CA ARG A 13 12.70 10.75 -12.44
C ARG A 13 12.17 12.09 -12.94
N GLU A 14 11.61 12.12 -14.14
CA GLU A 14 10.99 13.33 -14.70
C GLU A 14 9.75 13.79 -13.89
N LYS A 15 9.13 12.91 -13.12
CA LYS A 15 7.98 13.20 -12.23
C LYS A 15 8.35 13.55 -10.80
N ILE A 16 9.62 13.48 -10.39
CA ILE A 16 10.05 13.84 -9.03
C ILE A 16 9.61 15.27 -8.63
N PRO A 17 9.72 16.30 -9.48
CA PRO A 17 9.21 17.63 -9.12
C PRO A 17 7.71 17.65 -8.80
N TYR A 18 6.91 16.85 -9.51
CA TYR A 18 5.48 16.68 -9.24
C TYR A 18 5.25 16.00 -7.88
N LEU A 19 5.92 14.88 -7.62
CA LEU A 19 5.83 14.14 -6.36
C LEU A 19 6.22 15.01 -5.15
N LYS A 20 7.29 15.79 -5.31
CA LYS A 20 7.73 16.77 -4.30
C LYS A 20 6.69 17.87 -4.07
N ALA A 21 6.11 18.40 -5.13
CA ALA A 21 5.09 19.45 -5.05
C ALA A 21 3.79 18.93 -4.40
N LEU A 22 3.41 17.68 -4.67
CA LEU A 22 2.30 17.00 -4.00
C LEU A 22 2.57 16.85 -2.49
N GLY A 23 3.83 16.68 -2.11
CA GLY A 23 4.26 16.66 -0.71
C GLY A 23 4.34 15.28 -0.08
N ILE A 24 4.34 14.20 -0.87
CA ILE A 24 4.56 12.84 -0.36
C ILE A 24 5.96 12.68 0.25
N THR A 25 6.14 11.69 1.11
CA THR A 25 7.41 11.40 1.81
C THR A 25 8.03 10.08 1.40
N ALA A 26 7.27 9.19 0.78
CA ALA A 26 7.74 7.91 0.27
C ALA A 26 6.96 7.52 -0.98
N VAL A 27 7.62 6.75 -1.85
CA VAL A 27 6.98 5.99 -2.93
C VAL A 27 7.12 4.50 -2.63
N GLU A 28 6.01 3.78 -2.71
CA GLU A 28 6.01 2.32 -2.72
C GLU A 28 5.84 1.88 -4.18
N LEU A 29 6.90 1.31 -4.72
CA LEU A 29 6.93 0.84 -6.11
C LEU A 29 6.40 -0.58 -6.16
N MET A 30 5.45 -0.83 -7.05
CA MET A 30 5.06 -2.18 -7.45
C MET A 30 6.31 -2.97 -7.88
N PRO A 31 6.25 -4.32 -7.99
CA PRO A 31 7.46 -5.12 -8.16
C PRO A 31 8.39 -4.62 -9.25
N VAL A 32 9.63 -4.35 -8.88
CA VAL A 32 10.71 -3.90 -9.78
C VAL A 32 11.77 -4.97 -10.01
N PHE A 33 11.65 -6.13 -9.35
CA PHE A 33 12.53 -7.27 -9.62
C PHE A 33 12.26 -7.79 -11.03
N GLU A 34 13.26 -8.44 -11.63
CA GLU A 34 13.12 -9.01 -12.97
C GLU A 34 11.98 -10.02 -13.04
N PHE A 35 11.07 -9.83 -14.00
CA PHE A 35 10.00 -10.74 -14.34
C PHE A 35 9.84 -10.80 -15.86
N ASP A 36 9.18 -11.85 -16.36
CA ASP A 36 8.92 -12.02 -17.79
C ASP A 36 7.50 -11.55 -18.10
N GLU A 37 7.38 -10.40 -18.72
CA GLU A 37 6.11 -9.79 -19.13
C GLU A 37 5.32 -10.68 -20.08
N THR A 38 5.99 -11.60 -20.78
CA THR A 38 5.35 -12.50 -21.76
C THR A 38 4.74 -13.74 -21.10
N MET A 39 5.00 -13.97 -19.81
CA MET A 39 4.34 -15.04 -19.07
C MET A 39 2.82 -14.83 -19.00
N GLY A 40 2.08 -15.85 -19.41
CA GLY A 40 0.62 -15.72 -19.46
C GLY A 40 0.10 -14.84 -20.60
N LYS A 41 0.94 -14.50 -21.58
CA LYS A 41 0.55 -13.77 -22.79
C LYS A 41 -0.71 -14.36 -23.42
N ARG A 42 -1.69 -13.51 -23.69
CA ARG A 42 -2.98 -13.88 -24.31
C ARG A 42 -3.39 -12.86 -25.34
N GLU A 43 -4.19 -13.31 -26.31
CA GLU A 43 -4.85 -12.42 -27.27
C GLU A 43 -6.34 -12.34 -26.93
N ILE A 44 -6.81 -11.17 -26.55
CA ILE A 44 -8.20 -10.90 -26.18
C ILE A 44 -8.70 -9.69 -26.97
N GLY A 45 -9.79 -9.86 -27.73
CA GLY A 45 -10.38 -8.74 -28.46
C GLY A 45 -9.43 -8.05 -29.47
N GLY A 46 -8.42 -8.74 -29.97
CA GLY A 46 -7.38 -8.17 -30.85
C GLY A 46 -6.28 -7.42 -30.11
N ARG A 47 -6.23 -7.47 -28.79
CA ARG A 47 -5.17 -6.91 -27.94
C ARG A 47 -4.31 -8.03 -27.36
N THR A 48 -3.01 -7.84 -27.33
CA THR A 48 -2.07 -8.69 -26.61
C THR A 48 -2.03 -8.26 -25.16
N LEU A 49 -2.39 -9.16 -24.24
CA LEU A 49 -2.28 -8.96 -22.81
C LEU A 49 -0.96 -9.55 -22.31
N LEU A 50 -0.22 -8.78 -21.54
CA LEU A 50 1.06 -9.13 -20.91
C LEU A 50 0.96 -8.97 -19.40
N ASP A 51 1.84 -9.61 -18.64
CA ASP A 51 1.97 -9.30 -17.22
C ASP A 51 2.47 -7.86 -17.05
N TYR A 52 1.70 -7.04 -16.35
CA TYR A 52 1.99 -5.62 -16.16
C TYR A 52 2.39 -5.29 -14.72
N TRP A 53 1.82 -6.01 -13.74
CA TRP A 53 2.11 -5.73 -12.33
C TRP A 53 3.44 -6.30 -11.84
N GLY A 54 3.90 -7.41 -12.42
CA GLY A 54 5.18 -8.01 -12.07
C GLY A 54 5.18 -8.88 -10.80
N TYR A 55 4.03 -9.32 -10.32
CA TYR A 55 3.97 -10.26 -9.18
C TYR A 55 4.31 -11.69 -9.63
N ASN A 56 5.43 -11.84 -10.32
CA ASN A 56 5.82 -13.08 -10.95
C ASN A 56 7.34 -13.11 -11.14
N THR A 57 8.08 -13.03 -10.03
CA THR A 57 9.53 -12.83 -10.01
C THR A 57 10.29 -13.97 -10.66
N VAL A 58 11.21 -13.64 -11.56
CA VAL A 58 12.17 -14.53 -12.19
C VAL A 58 13.57 -14.27 -11.63
N GLY A 59 13.96 -13.00 -11.43
CA GLY A 59 15.28 -12.64 -10.94
C GLY A 59 15.22 -11.77 -9.67
N PHE A 60 15.55 -12.34 -8.51
CA PHE A 60 15.41 -11.67 -7.22
C PHE A 60 16.47 -10.59 -6.94
N PHE A 61 17.63 -10.63 -7.62
CA PHE A 61 18.77 -9.75 -7.36
C PHE A 61 19.00 -8.71 -8.44
N ALA A 62 18.10 -8.58 -9.40
CA ALA A 62 18.22 -7.65 -10.51
C ALA A 62 16.91 -6.87 -10.71
N PRO A 63 16.99 -5.56 -11.06
CA PRO A 63 15.80 -4.81 -11.48
C PRO A 63 15.37 -5.23 -12.88
N ASN A 64 14.07 -5.08 -13.15
CA ASN A 64 13.48 -5.44 -14.43
C ASN A 64 14.12 -4.63 -15.59
N THR A 65 14.64 -5.35 -16.57
CA THR A 65 15.26 -4.79 -17.77
C THR A 65 14.28 -4.00 -18.64
N GLY A 66 12.99 -4.36 -18.59
CA GLY A 66 11.90 -3.65 -19.30
C GLY A 66 11.68 -2.22 -18.82
N TYR A 67 12.16 -1.84 -17.63
CA TYR A 67 12.01 -0.51 -17.07
C TYR A 67 13.16 0.44 -17.38
N THR A 68 14.09 0.04 -18.24
CA THR A 68 15.18 0.92 -18.71
C THR A 68 14.74 1.81 -19.87
N ALA A 69 15.16 3.07 -19.84
CA ALA A 69 14.93 4.01 -20.93
C ALA A 69 15.88 3.78 -22.11
N ARG A 70 17.05 3.18 -21.84
CA ARG A 70 18.09 2.91 -22.84
C ARG A 70 18.50 1.45 -22.81
N GLN A 71 18.42 0.79 -23.94
CA GLN A 71 18.78 -0.62 -24.11
C GLN A 71 20.32 -0.78 -24.19
N GLU A 72 20.97 -0.63 -23.04
CA GLU A 72 22.41 -0.83 -22.87
C GLU A 72 22.63 -1.88 -21.79
N TYR A 73 23.67 -2.72 -21.97
CA TYR A 73 24.00 -3.76 -21.00
C TYR A 73 24.20 -3.20 -19.57
N ASN A 74 23.58 -3.82 -18.56
CA ASN A 74 23.57 -3.39 -17.16
C ASN A 74 23.04 -1.96 -16.92
N ARG A 75 22.25 -1.41 -17.82
CA ARG A 75 21.73 -0.06 -17.68
C ARG A 75 20.63 0.03 -16.62
N GLU A 76 19.84 -1.03 -16.47
CA GLU A 76 18.74 -1.14 -15.51
C GLU A 76 19.19 -0.83 -14.08
N GLY A 77 20.29 -1.42 -13.63
CA GLY A 77 20.84 -1.16 -12.29
C GLY A 77 21.29 0.28 -12.11
N THR A 78 21.90 0.87 -13.13
CA THR A 78 22.35 2.27 -13.11
C THR A 78 21.18 3.24 -13.08
N GLU A 79 20.17 3.04 -13.93
CA GLU A 79 18.99 3.91 -14.00
C GLU A 79 18.18 3.83 -12.71
N PHE A 80 18.00 2.64 -12.14
CA PHE A 80 17.30 2.48 -10.90
C PHE A 80 18.02 3.13 -9.70
N LYS A 81 19.34 2.96 -9.59
CA LYS A 81 20.16 3.67 -8.59
C LYS A 81 20.09 5.19 -8.73
N ASN A 82 20.06 5.70 -9.95
CA ASN A 82 19.90 7.13 -10.21
C ASN A 82 18.53 7.64 -9.77
N LEU A 83 17.47 6.88 -10.03
CA LEU A 83 16.11 7.20 -9.56
C LEU A 83 16.07 7.30 -8.03
N ILE A 84 16.57 6.29 -7.32
CA ILE A 84 16.57 6.25 -5.86
C ILE A 84 17.36 7.44 -5.29
N ARG A 85 18.57 7.68 -5.82
CA ARG A 85 19.41 8.82 -5.40
C ARG A 85 18.68 10.14 -5.54
N GLU A 86 17.99 10.37 -6.66
CA GLU A 86 17.30 11.63 -6.91
C GLU A 86 16.04 11.78 -6.07
N LEU A 87 15.32 10.69 -5.81
CA LEU A 87 14.20 10.67 -4.83
C LEU A 87 14.72 11.07 -3.44
N HIS A 88 15.81 10.48 -2.96
CA HIS A 88 16.44 10.83 -1.68
C HIS A 88 16.87 12.31 -1.63
N GLN A 89 17.47 12.83 -2.69
CA GLN A 89 17.85 14.27 -2.77
C GLN A 89 16.63 15.20 -2.66
N ASN A 90 15.44 14.70 -2.95
CA ASN A 90 14.18 15.43 -2.82
C ASN A 90 13.38 15.07 -1.56
N GLY A 91 13.98 14.29 -0.64
CA GLY A 91 13.38 13.92 0.64
C GLY A 91 12.26 12.87 0.51
N ILE A 92 12.34 12.01 -0.51
CA ILE A 92 11.35 10.96 -0.78
C ILE A 92 12.03 9.60 -0.61
N GLU A 93 11.50 8.79 0.30
CA GLU A 93 11.93 7.41 0.53
C GLU A 93 11.42 6.47 -0.55
N VAL A 94 12.08 5.32 -0.70
CA VAL A 94 11.72 4.28 -1.68
C VAL A 94 11.46 2.97 -0.96
N ILE A 95 10.24 2.48 -1.11
CA ILE A 95 9.79 1.17 -0.61
C ILE A 95 9.57 0.27 -1.82
N LEU A 96 10.07 -0.96 -1.76
CA LEU A 96 9.88 -1.95 -2.81
C LEU A 96 8.81 -2.95 -2.41
N ASP A 97 7.87 -3.21 -3.30
CA ASP A 97 6.95 -4.34 -3.21
C ASP A 97 7.69 -5.62 -3.65
N VAL A 98 7.77 -6.59 -2.75
CA VAL A 98 8.56 -7.81 -2.96
C VAL A 98 7.71 -9.07 -2.82
N VAL A 99 7.97 -10.04 -3.67
CA VAL A 99 7.21 -11.26 -3.79
C VAL A 99 8.09 -12.45 -3.43
N PHE A 100 7.99 -12.92 -2.18
CA PHE A 100 8.70 -14.12 -1.71
C PHE A 100 7.74 -15.28 -1.37
N ASN A 101 6.45 -15.09 -1.61
CA ASN A 101 5.46 -16.12 -1.33
C ASN A 101 5.37 -17.18 -2.43
N HIS A 102 5.72 -16.83 -3.66
CA HIS A 102 5.75 -17.74 -4.82
C HIS A 102 6.78 -17.27 -5.86
N THR A 103 6.97 -18.07 -6.91
CA THR A 103 7.82 -17.73 -8.05
C THR A 103 7.04 -17.86 -9.37
N ALA A 104 7.66 -17.38 -10.44
CA ALA A 104 7.15 -17.50 -11.81
C ALA A 104 7.09 -18.95 -12.34
N GLU A 105 7.56 -19.94 -11.59
CA GLU A 105 7.62 -21.34 -12.04
C GLU A 105 6.28 -22.08 -11.99
N GLY A 106 5.19 -21.45 -11.52
CA GLY A 106 3.86 -22.02 -11.48
C GLY A 106 3.76 -23.36 -10.73
N ASN A 107 2.89 -24.25 -11.18
CA ASN A 107 2.70 -25.59 -10.63
C ASN A 107 3.57 -26.66 -11.35
N GLU A 108 3.19 -27.94 -11.26
CA GLU A 108 3.88 -29.08 -11.88
C GLU A 108 4.01 -28.95 -13.41
N GLN A 109 3.11 -28.22 -14.05
CA GLN A 109 3.12 -27.98 -15.50
C GLN A 109 3.82 -26.69 -15.89
N GLY A 110 4.24 -25.90 -14.89
CA GLY A 110 4.92 -24.63 -15.13
C GLY A 110 6.37 -24.79 -15.57
N PRO A 111 6.99 -23.69 -16.03
CA PRO A 111 8.37 -23.71 -16.51
C PRO A 111 9.39 -24.00 -15.41
N PHE A 112 10.61 -24.28 -15.83
CA PHE A 112 11.79 -24.45 -14.99
C PHE A 112 12.74 -23.30 -15.27
N PHE A 113 12.72 -22.28 -14.43
CA PHE A 113 13.61 -21.11 -14.57
C PHE A 113 14.83 -21.24 -13.64
N GLU A 114 14.59 -21.64 -12.38
CA GLU A 114 15.60 -21.59 -11.33
C GLU A 114 15.40 -22.71 -10.30
N PHE A 115 14.55 -22.53 -9.30
CA PHE A 115 14.52 -23.34 -8.09
C PHE A 115 14.02 -24.77 -8.29
N LYS A 116 13.09 -25.00 -9.22
CA LYS A 116 12.66 -26.35 -9.59
C LYS A 116 13.82 -27.21 -10.09
N GLY A 117 14.71 -26.58 -10.88
CA GLY A 117 15.86 -27.26 -11.45
C GLY A 117 17.03 -27.42 -10.48
N ILE A 118 17.11 -26.58 -9.43
CA ILE A 118 18.19 -26.63 -8.44
C ILE A 118 17.86 -27.65 -7.36
N ASP A 119 16.78 -27.43 -6.58
CA ASP A 119 16.28 -28.36 -5.57
C ASP A 119 14.83 -28.07 -5.22
N ASN A 120 13.91 -28.72 -5.88
CA ASN A 120 12.48 -28.51 -5.75
C ASN A 120 11.95 -28.67 -4.32
N ARG A 121 12.52 -29.61 -3.53
CA ARG A 121 12.06 -29.90 -2.16
C ARG A 121 12.52 -28.88 -1.13
N ILE A 122 13.63 -28.24 -1.37
CA ILE A 122 14.15 -27.18 -0.49
C ILE A 122 13.34 -25.89 -0.70
N TYR A 123 13.11 -25.53 -1.95
CA TYR A 123 12.57 -24.21 -2.26
C TYR A 123 11.05 -24.13 -2.22
N TYR A 124 10.33 -25.25 -2.44
CA TYR A 124 8.87 -25.24 -2.48
C TYR A 124 8.23 -26.07 -1.38
N MET A 125 7.07 -25.61 -0.90
CA MET A 125 6.21 -26.41 -0.03
C MET A 125 5.52 -27.48 -0.88
N LEU A 126 5.78 -28.75 -0.56
CA LEU A 126 5.24 -29.90 -1.28
C LEU A 126 4.40 -30.77 -0.35
N THR A 127 3.30 -31.33 -0.89
CA THR A 127 2.53 -32.37 -0.22
C THR A 127 3.37 -33.65 -0.11
N PRO A 128 2.98 -34.63 0.71
CA PRO A 128 3.66 -35.92 0.76
C PRO A 128 3.74 -36.64 -0.60
N GLU A 129 2.76 -36.40 -1.49
CA GLU A 129 2.70 -36.95 -2.84
C GLU A 129 3.58 -36.18 -3.83
N GLY A 130 4.16 -35.04 -3.43
CA GLY A 130 5.05 -34.21 -4.24
C GLY A 130 4.36 -33.12 -5.07
N ASN A 131 3.08 -32.86 -4.83
CA ASN A 131 2.36 -31.74 -5.45
C ASN A 131 2.65 -30.43 -4.73
N TYR A 132 2.54 -29.29 -5.42
CA TYR A 132 2.77 -27.97 -4.80
C TYR A 132 1.59 -27.56 -3.92
N TYR A 133 1.88 -27.09 -2.70
CA TYR A 133 0.93 -26.27 -1.98
C TYR A 133 0.74 -24.93 -2.71
N ASN A 134 -0.50 -24.45 -2.76
CA ASN A 134 -0.87 -23.23 -3.50
C ASN A 134 -1.56 -22.20 -2.59
N PHE A 135 -0.88 -21.76 -1.52
CA PHE A 135 -1.38 -20.71 -0.63
C PHE A 135 -1.29 -19.32 -1.26
N SER A 136 -0.53 -19.20 -2.35
CA SER A 136 -0.37 -17.94 -3.12
C SER A 136 -1.48 -17.72 -4.15
N GLY A 137 -2.16 -18.79 -4.58
CA GLY A 137 -3.06 -18.73 -5.74
C GLY A 137 -2.34 -18.75 -7.10
N CYS A 138 -0.98 -18.77 -7.11
CA CYS A 138 -0.16 -18.68 -8.32
C CYS A 138 0.47 -20.02 -8.73
N GLY A 139 0.04 -21.12 -8.14
CA GLY A 139 0.46 -22.49 -8.51
C GLY A 139 1.52 -23.10 -7.59
N ASN A 140 2.35 -22.32 -6.93
CA ASN A 140 3.34 -22.77 -5.96
C ASN A 140 3.37 -21.90 -4.72
N THR A 141 4.06 -22.37 -3.69
CA THR A 141 4.35 -21.62 -2.47
C THR A 141 5.80 -21.87 -2.08
N LEU A 142 6.57 -20.79 -1.87
CA LEU A 142 7.93 -20.90 -1.41
C LEU A 142 7.98 -21.42 0.02
N ASN A 143 8.95 -22.32 0.30
CA ASN A 143 9.22 -22.86 1.62
C ASN A 143 10.09 -21.89 2.44
N CYS A 144 9.50 -20.76 2.82
CA CYS A 144 10.22 -19.60 3.35
C CYS A 144 10.93 -19.85 4.68
N ASN A 145 10.50 -20.83 5.46
CA ASN A 145 11.14 -21.16 6.75
C ASN A 145 12.20 -22.28 6.66
N HIS A 146 12.46 -22.82 5.46
CA HIS A 146 13.65 -23.65 5.23
C HIS A 146 14.93 -22.79 5.28
N LEU A 147 15.98 -23.26 5.95
CA LEU A 147 17.21 -22.47 6.20
C LEU A 147 17.84 -21.89 4.93
N VAL A 148 17.88 -22.65 3.84
CA VAL A 148 18.42 -22.18 2.55
C VAL A 148 17.58 -21.04 1.97
N VAL A 149 16.26 -21.16 2.03
CA VAL A 149 15.34 -20.14 1.52
C VAL A 149 15.37 -18.88 2.40
N GLN A 150 15.43 -19.04 3.73
CA GLN A 150 15.63 -17.91 4.64
C GLN A 150 16.90 -17.13 4.28
N GLN A 151 18.02 -17.84 4.06
CA GLN A 151 19.29 -17.21 3.70
C GLN A 151 19.19 -16.47 2.36
N MET A 152 18.56 -17.06 1.36
CA MET A 152 18.34 -16.42 0.05
C MET A 152 17.54 -15.13 0.19
N ILE A 153 16.45 -15.15 0.96
CA ILE A 153 15.61 -13.95 1.19
C ILE A 153 16.40 -12.86 1.92
N LEU A 154 17.12 -13.21 2.99
CA LEU A 154 17.95 -12.27 3.74
C LEU A 154 19.03 -11.62 2.85
N GLU A 155 19.76 -12.41 2.09
CA GLU A 155 20.79 -11.89 1.17
C GLU A 155 20.19 -11.01 0.06
N CYS A 156 19.02 -11.39 -0.44
CA CYS A 156 18.29 -10.57 -1.41
C CYS A 156 17.94 -9.19 -0.83
N LEU A 157 17.35 -9.12 0.34
CA LEU A 157 16.97 -7.84 0.96
C LEU A 157 18.20 -7.00 1.33
N ARG A 158 19.24 -7.61 1.87
CA ARG A 158 20.53 -6.96 2.13
C ARG A 158 21.15 -6.38 0.86
N HIS A 159 21.09 -7.13 -0.25
CA HIS A 159 21.54 -6.64 -1.57
C HIS A 159 20.84 -5.33 -1.95
N TRP A 160 19.53 -5.27 -1.87
CA TRP A 160 18.77 -4.07 -2.22
C TRP A 160 19.03 -2.90 -1.26
N VAL A 161 19.24 -3.15 0.02
CA VAL A 161 19.61 -2.11 0.99
C VAL A 161 21.03 -1.62 0.76
N ILE A 162 22.00 -2.51 0.63
CA ILE A 162 23.43 -2.14 0.54
C ILE A 162 23.75 -1.48 -0.81
N HIS A 163 23.27 -2.06 -1.90
CA HIS A 163 23.67 -1.64 -3.25
C HIS A 163 22.72 -0.62 -3.88
N TYR A 164 21.46 -0.61 -3.50
CA TYR A 164 20.44 0.30 -4.06
C TYR A 164 19.96 1.35 -3.05
N ARG A 165 20.22 1.16 -1.75
CA ARG A 165 19.81 2.11 -0.70
C ARG A 165 18.31 2.28 -0.56
N VAL A 166 17.54 1.23 -0.76
CA VAL A 166 16.10 1.25 -0.52
C VAL A 166 15.77 1.41 0.96
N ASP A 167 14.65 2.05 1.28
CA ASP A 167 14.26 2.45 2.63
C ASP A 167 13.22 1.50 3.25
N GLY A 168 12.64 0.63 2.45
CA GLY A 168 11.64 -0.31 2.94
C GLY A 168 11.25 -1.38 1.94
N PHE A 169 10.51 -2.36 2.47
CA PHE A 169 9.92 -3.46 1.70
C PHE A 169 8.47 -3.69 2.14
N ARG A 170 7.57 -3.81 1.19
CA ARG A 170 6.22 -4.34 1.36
C ARG A 170 6.22 -5.78 0.85
N PHE A 171 5.83 -6.72 1.69
CA PHE A 171 5.85 -8.15 1.38
C PHE A 171 4.46 -8.60 0.95
N ASP A 172 4.36 -8.99 -0.30
CA ASP A 172 3.16 -9.58 -0.89
C ASP A 172 2.79 -10.88 -0.18
N LEU A 173 1.50 -11.06 0.15
CA LEU A 173 0.97 -12.23 0.86
C LEU A 173 1.88 -12.71 2.00
N ALA A 174 2.27 -11.80 2.89
CA ALA A 174 3.31 -12.02 3.89
C ALA A 174 2.96 -13.11 4.91
N SER A 175 1.69 -13.47 5.08
CA SER A 175 1.30 -14.59 5.96
C SER A 175 1.90 -15.91 5.51
N ILE A 176 2.22 -16.08 4.23
CA ILE A 176 2.94 -17.25 3.72
C ILE A 176 4.34 -17.37 4.33
N LEU A 177 5.02 -16.24 4.56
CA LEU A 177 6.35 -16.22 5.16
C LEU A 177 6.36 -16.75 6.61
N GLY A 178 5.19 -16.83 7.22
CA GLY A 178 4.98 -17.40 8.55
C GLY A 178 4.53 -18.86 8.57
N ARG A 179 4.45 -19.53 7.42
CA ARG A 179 4.04 -20.95 7.34
C ARG A 179 5.23 -21.91 7.44
N ASN A 180 4.99 -23.08 8.05
CA ASN A 180 5.90 -24.22 8.04
C ASN A 180 5.86 -24.93 6.67
N GLU A 181 6.75 -25.88 6.44
CA GLU A 181 6.85 -26.67 5.20
C GLU A 181 5.60 -27.48 4.87
N ASP A 182 4.80 -27.84 5.87
CA ASP A 182 3.50 -28.51 5.74
C ASP A 182 2.31 -27.53 5.56
N GLY A 183 2.60 -26.23 5.47
CA GLY A 183 1.62 -25.17 5.32
C GLY A 183 0.99 -24.68 6.62
N THR A 184 1.30 -25.26 7.78
CA THR A 184 0.75 -24.82 9.07
C THR A 184 1.32 -23.44 9.47
N PRO A 185 0.50 -22.50 9.97
CA PRO A 185 1.01 -21.23 10.48
C PRO A 185 1.86 -21.43 11.74
N LEU A 186 3.05 -20.83 11.77
CA LEU A 186 3.94 -20.83 12.92
C LEU A 186 3.62 -19.66 13.86
N LEU A 187 3.65 -19.89 15.16
CA LEU A 187 3.50 -18.82 16.16
C LEU A 187 4.73 -17.91 16.21
N GLN A 188 5.91 -18.47 15.96
CA GLN A 188 7.19 -17.76 15.93
C GLN A 188 7.96 -18.13 14.66
N PRO A 189 7.57 -17.61 13.50
CA PRO A 189 8.23 -17.95 12.24
C PRO A 189 9.69 -17.48 12.24
N PRO A 190 10.65 -18.36 12.01
CA PRO A 190 12.07 -18.01 12.03
C PRO A 190 12.45 -16.93 11.04
N LEU A 191 11.93 -16.97 9.81
CA LEU A 191 12.23 -15.97 8.79
C LEU A 191 11.80 -14.56 9.25
N LEU A 192 10.56 -14.38 9.71
CA LEU A 192 10.04 -13.08 10.11
C LEU A 192 10.83 -12.49 11.28
N ARG A 193 11.26 -13.36 12.21
CA ARG A 193 12.13 -12.97 13.31
C ARG A 193 13.50 -12.53 12.80
N ASN A 194 14.13 -13.33 11.94
CA ASN A 194 15.46 -13.04 11.40
C ASN A 194 15.45 -11.71 10.62
N LEU A 195 14.39 -11.42 9.87
CA LEU A 195 14.22 -10.13 9.18
C LEU A 195 14.07 -8.97 10.16
N ALA A 196 13.31 -9.17 11.25
CA ALA A 196 13.10 -8.14 12.26
C ALA A 196 14.36 -7.79 13.06
N GLU A 197 15.25 -8.77 13.26
CA GLU A 197 16.47 -8.66 14.08
C GLU A 197 17.73 -8.41 13.23
N ASP A 198 17.64 -8.42 11.89
CA ASP A 198 18.79 -8.27 11.01
C ASP A 198 19.43 -6.87 11.13
N PRO A 199 20.74 -6.78 11.40
CA PRO A 199 21.41 -5.49 11.61
C PRO A 199 21.50 -4.62 10.36
N VAL A 200 21.45 -5.18 9.15
CA VAL A 200 21.42 -4.42 7.89
C VAL A 200 20.03 -3.83 7.67
N LEU A 201 18.98 -4.53 8.11
CA LEU A 201 17.58 -4.12 7.96
C LEU A 201 17.05 -3.29 9.14
N LYS A 202 17.88 -2.97 10.15
CA LYS A 202 17.42 -2.34 11.40
C LYS A 202 16.68 -1.00 11.20
N ASP A 203 17.08 -0.20 10.21
CA ASP A 203 16.51 1.11 9.90
C ASP A 203 15.58 1.08 8.66
N VAL A 204 15.26 -0.11 8.15
CA VAL A 204 14.46 -0.32 6.95
C VAL A 204 13.01 -0.62 7.32
N ASN A 205 12.04 -0.01 6.65
CA ASN A 205 10.64 -0.28 6.88
C ASN A 205 10.27 -1.70 6.40
N LEU A 206 9.67 -2.50 7.28
CA LEU A 206 9.14 -3.83 6.97
C LEU A 206 7.62 -3.76 7.06
N ILE A 207 6.94 -3.96 5.93
CA ILE A 207 5.49 -3.82 5.80
C ILE A 207 4.91 -5.14 5.30
N ALA A 208 3.93 -5.67 6.00
CA ALA A 208 3.28 -6.93 5.63
C ALA A 208 1.91 -6.69 4.99
N GLU A 209 1.66 -7.36 3.88
CA GLU A 209 0.32 -7.74 3.51
C GLU A 209 -0.05 -8.97 4.34
N ALA A 210 -0.75 -8.74 5.46
CA ALA A 210 -0.89 -9.74 6.54
C ALA A 210 -2.01 -10.75 6.29
N TRP A 211 -2.09 -11.31 5.09
CA TRP A 211 -2.99 -12.40 4.67
C TRP A 211 -2.38 -13.25 3.57
N ASP A 212 -3.10 -14.31 3.15
CA ASP A 212 -2.78 -15.09 1.96
C ASP A 212 -4.03 -15.64 1.25
N ALA A 213 -3.84 -16.26 0.07
CA ALA A 213 -4.92 -16.83 -0.70
C ALA A 213 -5.42 -18.19 -0.14
N GLY A 214 -4.72 -18.77 0.84
CA GLY A 214 -5.15 -19.96 1.57
C GLY A 214 -6.14 -19.66 2.71
N GLY A 215 -6.55 -18.40 2.89
CA GLY A 215 -7.56 -17.97 3.87
C GLY A 215 -6.98 -17.55 5.23
N LEU A 216 -5.66 -17.49 5.40
CA LEU A 216 -5.05 -16.95 6.61
C LEU A 216 -5.13 -15.42 6.58
N TYR A 217 -5.73 -14.81 7.62
CA TYR A 217 -5.87 -13.36 7.77
C TYR A 217 -5.33 -12.94 9.14
N GLN A 218 -4.19 -12.23 9.14
CA GLN A 218 -3.42 -11.92 10.35
C GLN A 218 -3.35 -10.41 10.65
N VAL A 219 -4.19 -9.57 10.06
CA VAL A 219 -4.21 -8.13 10.37
C VAL A 219 -4.47 -7.89 11.85
N GLY A 220 -3.52 -7.25 12.53
CA GLY A 220 -3.49 -7.06 13.98
C GLY A 220 -2.82 -8.20 14.76
N ASN A 221 -2.62 -9.37 14.14
CA ASN A 221 -2.03 -10.56 14.77
C ASN A 221 -0.80 -11.09 14.01
N PHE A 222 -0.28 -10.36 13.06
CA PHE A 222 0.93 -10.74 12.33
C PHE A 222 2.11 -10.85 13.29
N PRO A 223 2.97 -11.89 13.17
CA PRO A 223 4.15 -12.06 14.02
C PRO A 223 5.19 -10.97 13.76
N ALA A 224 5.08 -9.84 14.44
CA ALA A 224 5.71 -8.58 14.06
C ALA A 224 7.04 -8.26 14.77
N TRP A 225 7.38 -8.96 15.87
CA TRP A 225 8.59 -8.67 16.70
C TRP A 225 8.85 -7.16 16.90
N ASN A 226 7.82 -6.36 17.09
CA ASN A 226 7.86 -4.89 17.24
C ASN A 226 8.50 -4.11 16.07
N ARG A 227 8.63 -4.73 14.92
CA ARG A 227 9.29 -4.15 13.75
C ARG A 227 8.37 -3.98 12.55
N TRP A 228 7.48 -4.92 12.34
CA TRP A 228 6.63 -4.97 11.17
C TRP A 228 5.43 -4.03 11.30
N ALA A 229 5.20 -3.22 10.27
CA ALA A 229 3.92 -2.59 9.99
C ALA A 229 3.06 -3.50 9.10
N GLU A 230 1.78 -3.22 9.00
CA GLU A 230 0.83 -4.00 8.20
C GLU A 230 -0.01 -3.07 7.32
N TRP A 231 -0.27 -3.47 6.10
CA TRP A 231 -1.40 -2.93 5.37
C TRP A 231 -2.68 -3.25 6.14
N ASN A 232 -3.38 -2.20 6.59
CA ASN A 232 -4.57 -2.38 7.42
C ASN A 232 -5.81 -2.58 6.55
N GLY A 233 -6.09 -3.84 6.18
CA GLY A 233 -7.26 -4.20 5.40
C GLY A 233 -8.58 -3.88 6.10
N LYS A 234 -8.62 -3.91 7.45
CA LYS A 234 -9.82 -3.48 8.21
C LYS A 234 -10.05 -1.98 8.10
N TYR A 235 -8.99 -1.16 8.07
CA TYR A 235 -9.11 0.27 7.79
C TYR A 235 -9.81 0.49 6.44
N ARG A 236 -9.31 -0.15 5.39
CA ARG A 236 -9.87 -0.06 4.04
C ARG A 236 -11.37 -0.40 4.04
N ASP A 237 -11.71 -1.56 4.54
CA ASP A 237 -13.06 -2.12 4.40
C ASP A 237 -14.10 -1.36 5.27
N GLU A 238 -13.74 -1.09 6.52
CA GLU A 238 -14.64 -0.43 7.46
C GLU A 238 -14.83 1.06 7.12
N LEU A 239 -13.78 1.75 6.68
CA LEU A 239 -13.89 3.15 6.25
C LEU A 239 -14.63 3.30 4.92
N ARG A 240 -14.44 2.40 3.95
CA ARG A 240 -15.24 2.39 2.71
C ARG A 240 -16.73 2.26 3.03
N SER A 241 -17.09 1.31 3.90
CA SER A 241 -18.49 1.11 4.31
C SER A 241 -19.06 2.31 5.08
N PHE A 242 -18.29 2.90 6.00
CA PHE A 242 -18.73 4.09 6.73
C PHE A 242 -18.93 5.28 5.79
N LEU A 243 -17.99 5.58 4.90
CA LEU A 243 -18.05 6.72 4.01
C LEU A 243 -19.22 6.66 3.03
N LYS A 244 -19.61 5.48 2.55
CA LYS A 244 -20.80 5.34 1.71
C LYS A 244 -22.11 5.35 2.49
N GLY A 245 -22.04 5.44 3.83
CA GLY A 245 -23.19 5.59 4.72
C GLY A 245 -23.86 4.29 5.14
N GLU A 246 -23.16 3.16 5.11
CA GLU A 246 -23.67 1.92 5.66
C GLU A 246 -23.85 2.00 7.18
N TYR A 247 -24.93 1.38 7.66
CA TYR A 247 -25.14 1.21 9.11
C TYR A 247 -24.05 0.30 9.70
N TRP A 248 -23.85 0.36 11.00
CA TRP A 248 -22.97 -0.50 11.79
C TRP A 248 -21.48 -0.13 11.79
N PHE A 249 -21.04 0.83 10.96
CA PHE A 249 -19.60 1.11 10.79
C PHE A 249 -19.08 2.36 11.52
N ALA A 250 -19.92 3.18 12.17
CA ALA A 250 -19.44 4.39 12.85
C ALA A 250 -18.47 4.09 14.01
N ALA A 251 -18.78 3.09 14.85
CA ALA A 251 -17.89 2.69 15.94
C ALA A 251 -16.58 2.07 15.45
N GLN A 252 -16.62 1.32 14.35
CA GLN A 252 -15.43 0.77 13.70
C GLN A 252 -14.59 1.89 13.08
N ALA A 253 -15.22 2.82 12.37
CA ALA A 253 -14.55 3.98 11.81
C ALA A 253 -13.83 4.80 12.89
N ALA A 254 -14.46 5.00 14.05
CA ALA A 254 -13.81 5.64 15.20
C ALA A 254 -12.52 4.94 15.60
N LYS A 255 -12.52 3.61 15.69
CA LYS A 255 -11.31 2.83 15.99
C LYS A 255 -10.24 3.00 14.90
N ARG A 256 -10.64 2.95 13.64
CA ARG A 256 -9.70 3.08 12.51
C ARG A 256 -9.04 4.47 12.49
N ILE A 257 -9.83 5.53 12.62
CA ILE A 257 -9.35 6.92 12.61
C ILE A 257 -8.41 7.20 13.77
N THR A 258 -8.68 6.61 14.93
CA THR A 258 -7.85 6.82 16.14
C THR A 258 -6.60 5.95 16.21
N GLY A 259 -6.27 5.20 15.15
CA GLY A 259 -5.04 4.41 15.03
C GLY A 259 -5.21 2.92 15.28
N SER A 260 -6.43 2.40 15.19
CA SER A 260 -6.74 0.96 15.34
C SER A 260 -6.23 0.36 16.69
N PRO A 261 -6.60 0.94 17.83
CA PRO A 261 -6.08 0.48 19.13
C PRO A 261 -6.49 -0.95 19.48
N ASP A 262 -7.58 -1.46 18.92
CA ASP A 262 -8.00 -2.85 19.04
C ASP A 262 -7.09 -3.83 18.29
N LEU A 263 -6.31 -3.35 17.30
CA LEU A 263 -5.36 -4.15 16.53
C LEU A 263 -3.92 -3.95 17.01
N TYR A 264 -3.54 -2.72 17.35
CA TYR A 264 -2.14 -2.32 17.60
C TYR A 264 -1.94 -1.68 18.98
N GLY A 265 -2.94 -1.66 19.85
CA GLY A 265 -2.88 -1.00 21.17
C GLY A 265 -2.07 -1.75 22.23
N GLY A 266 -1.42 -2.86 21.89
CA GLY A 266 -0.58 -3.61 22.82
C GLY A 266 0.72 -2.88 23.18
N GLN A 267 1.37 -3.33 24.25
CA GLN A 267 2.54 -2.68 24.85
C GLN A 267 3.70 -2.41 23.88
N TYR A 268 3.80 -3.18 22.78
CA TYR A 268 4.94 -3.20 21.88
C TYR A 268 4.63 -2.81 20.43
N ARG A 269 3.36 -2.49 20.15
CA ARG A 269 2.97 -2.04 18.82
C ARG A 269 2.55 -0.57 18.90
N GLY A 270 1.79 -0.05 18.12
CA GLY A 270 1.30 1.32 18.16
C GLY A 270 0.63 1.63 16.83
N TYR A 271 -0.02 2.76 16.76
CA TYR A 271 -0.71 3.19 15.55
C TYR A 271 0.22 3.30 14.33
N ASN A 272 1.54 3.46 14.51
CA ASN A 272 2.53 3.45 13.41
C ASN A 272 2.69 2.07 12.75
N SER A 273 2.20 1.00 13.39
CA SER A 273 2.11 -0.32 12.75
C SER A 273 1.01 -0.40 11.69
N SER A 274 0.11 0.58 11.64
CA SER A 274 -0.98 0.64 10.67
C SER A 274 -0.60 1.46 9.44
N ILE A 275 -0.50 0.80 8.29
CA ILE A 275 -0.51 1.48 6.99
C ILE A 275 -1.98 1.60 6.59
N ASN A 276 -2.50 2.81 6.69
CA ASN A 276 -3.90 3.12 6.38
C ASN A 276 -4.07 3.37 4.89
N PHE A 277 -5.02 2.73 4.27
CA PHE A 277 -5.33 2.94 2.86
C PHE A 277 -6.81 2.71 2.58
N LEU A 278 -7.31 3.35 1.54
CA LEU A 278 -8.64 3.10 0.97
C LEU A 278 -8.53 2.44 -0.39
N THR A 279 -7.41 2.63 -1.07
CA THR A 279 -7.11 2.17 -2.42
C THR A 279 -5.66 1.72 -2.52
N CYS A 280 -5.42 0.72 -3.35
CA CYS A 280 -4.10 0.26 -3.76
C CYS A 280 -4.17 -0.21 -5.21
N HIS A 281 -3.10 -0.84 -5.73
CA HIS A 281 -3.10 -1.40 -7.08
C HIS A 281 -4.15 -2.50 -7.27
N ASP A 282 -4.46 -3.24 -6.21
CA ASP A 282 -5.46 -4.32 -6.20
C ASP A 282 -6.81 -3.76 -5.74
N GLY A 283 -7.74 -3.66 -6.66
CA GLY A 283 -9.05 -3.08 -6.45
C GLY A 283 -9.33 -1.84 -7.31
N PHE A 284 -10.38 -1.11 -6.98
CA PHE A 284 -10.75 0.13 -7.66
C PHE A 284 -9.80 1.28 -7.31
N THR A 285 -9.55 2.18 -8.27
CA THR A 285 -9.04 3.53 -7.99
C THR A 285 -10.05 4.30 -7.13
N LEU A 286 -9.64 5.40 -6.53
CA LEU A 286 -10.55 6.18 -5.69
C LEU A 286 -11.72 6.79 -6.50
N TYR A 287 -11.49 7.15 -7.76
CA TYR A 287 -12.57 7.60 -8.64
C TYR A 287 -13.53 6.45 -8.98
N ASP A 288 -13.00 5.27 -9.29
CA ASP A 288 -13.81 4.10 -9.62
C ASP A 288 -14.59 3.59 -8.41
N LEU A 289 -14.03 3.71 -7.20
CA LEU A 289 -14.72 3.38 -5.93
C LEU A 289 -16.04 4.15 -5.76
N TYR A 290 -16.13 5.36 -6.32
CA TYR A 290 -17.32 6.21 -6.28
C TYR A 290 -18.02 6.33 -7.66
N SER A 291 -17.65 5.46 -8.60
CA SER A 291 -18.23 5.45 -9.94
C SER A 291 -18.82 4.10 -10.35
N TYR A 292 -18.46 3.02 -9.67
CA TYR A 292 -18.87 1.67 -10.01
C TYR A 292 -19.35 0.90 -8.78
N ASN A 293 -20.51 0.27 -8.88
CA ASN A 293 -20.96 -0.72 -7.89
C ASN A 293 -20.38 -2.10 -8.19
N GLU A 294 -20.19 -2.41 -9.47
CA GLU A 294 -19.72 -3.72 -9.94
C GLU A 294 -18.37 -3.59 -10.65
N LYS A 295 -17.59 -4.66 -10.63
CA LYS A 295 -16.33 -4.72 -11.38
C LYS A 295 -16.58 -4.91 -12.87
N HIS A 296 -15.69 -4.39 -13.70
CA HIS A 296 -15.70 -4.49 -15.15
C HIS A 296 -14.34 -4.98 -15.65
N ASN A 297 -14.08 -6.29 -15.49
CA ASN A 297 -12.81 -6.94 -15.83
C ASN A 297 -12.89 -7.74 -17.15
N GLU A 298 -13.89 -7.49 -17.99
CA GLU A 298 -14.11 -8.23 -19.24
C GLU A 298 -12.89 -8.21 -20.16
N GLU A 299 -12.19 -7.06 -20.19
CA GLU A 299 -10.98 -6.87 -21.00
C GLU A 299 -9.79 -7.75 -20.54
N ASN A 300 -9.84 -8.33 -19.32
CA ASN A 300 -8.86 -9.30 -18.85
C ASN A 300 -9.03 -10.70 -19.47
N GLY A 301 -10.18 -10.96 -20.12
CA GLY A 301 -10.44 -12.21 -20.84
C GLY A 301 -10.86 -13.38 -19.97
N TRP A 302 -11.30 -13.13 -18.72
CA TRP A 302 -11.77 -14.14 -17.78
C TRP A 302 -13.29 -14.06 -17.54
N ASN A 303 -14.05 -13.50 -18.50
CA ASN A 303 -15.51 -13.31 -18.39
C ASN A 303 -15.92 -12.62 -17.07
N ASN A 304 -15.15 -11.62 -16.64
CA ASN A 304 -15.38 -10.86 -15.40
C ASN A 304 -15.41 -11.73 -14.12
N THR A 305 -14.75 -12.89 -14.12
CA THR A 305 -14.71 -13.78 -12.95
C THR A 305 -13.53 -13.49 -12.00
N ASP A 306 -12.53 -12.77 -12.48
CA ASP A 306 -11.34 -12.37 -11.73
C ASP A 306 -11.56 -11.07 -10.94
N GLY A 307 -10.72 -10.82 -9.96
CA GLY A 307 -10.83 -9.68 -9.05
C GLY A 307 -11.92 -9.82 -7.99
N ALA A 308 -11.97 -8.87 -7.06
CA ALA A 308 -12.93 -8.91 -5.95
C ALA A 308 -14.34 -8.52 -6.39
N ASP A 309 -15.35 -9.25 -5.91
CA ASP A 309 -16.77 -8.95 -6.16
C ASP A 309 -17.29 -7.88 -5.19
N ASP A 310 -16.91 -7.95 -3.90
CA ASP A 310 -17.28 -6.96 -2.88
C ASP A 310 -16.20 -5.88 -2.76
N ASN A 311 -16.40 -4.76 -3.42
CA ASN A 311 -15.50 -3.62 -3.37
C ASN A 311 -15.90 -2.56 -2.33
N ARG A 312 -17.04 -2.73 -1.66
CA ARG A 312 -17.65 -1.74 -0.77
C ARG A 312 -17.70 -0.35 -1.42
N SER A 313 -17.95 -0.34 -2.71
CA SER A 313 -18.02 0.85 -3.56
C SER A 313 -19.43 1.43 -3.62
N TRP A 314 -19.56 2.61 -4.18
CA TRP A 314 -20.83 3.27 -4.46
C TRP A 314 -20.72 4.11 -5.73
N ASN A 315 -21.56 3.83 -6.72
CA ASN A 315 -21.55 4.54 -8.00
C ASN A 315 -22.10 5.96 -7.95
N CYS A 316 -22.51 6.44 -6.77
CA CYS A 316 -23.15 7.77 -6.58
C CYS A 316 -24.43 7.96 -7.42
N GLY A 317 -25.12 6.87 -7.73
CA GLY A 317 -26.41 6.88 -8.44
C GLY A 317 -26.32 6.66 -9.95
N TYR A 318 -25.14 6.45 -10.52
CA TYR A 318 -24.95 6.15 -11.93
C TYR A 318 -23.70 5.30 -12.14
N GLU A 319 -23.86 4.15 -12.78
CA GLU A 319 -22.74 3.23 -13.02
C GLU A 319 -21.83 3.74 -14.14
N GLY A 320 -20.54 3.86 -13.83
CA GLY A 320 -19.52 4.27 -14.79
C GLY A 320 -19.49 5.77 -15.08
N LYS A 321 -18.94 6.12 -16.25
CA LYS A 321 -18.76 7.51 -16.67
C LYS A 321 -20.10 8.23 -16.73
N SER A 322 -20.17 9.44 -16.17
CA SER A 322 -21.38 10.29 -16.18
C SER A 322 -21.07 11.68 -16.72
N ASP A 323 -21.97 12.19 -17.53
CA ASP A 323 -21.96 13.60 -17.98
C ASP A 323 -22.87 14.49 -17.11
N ASN A 324 -23.51 13.92 -16.07
CA ASN A 324 -24.35 14.67 -15.14
C ASN A 324 -23.47 15.41 -14.12
N PRO A 325 -23.49 16.76 -14.11
CA PRO A 325 -22.64 17.55 -13.23
C PRO A 325 -22.94 17.35 -11.74
N GLY A 326 -24.19 17.00 -11.39
CA GLY A 326 -24.57 16.70 -10.01
C GLY A 326 -23.94 15.40 -9.50
N ILE A 327 -23.89 14.37 -10.34
CA ILE A 327 -23.25 13.09 -10.02
C ILE A 327 -21.73 13.30 -9.89
N GLU A 328 -21.10 13.98 -10.83
CA GLU A 328 -19.66 14.25 -10.78
C GLU A 328 -19.28 15.12 -9.56
N ALA A 329 -20.11 16.11 -9.20
CA ALA A 329 -19.90 16.91 -7.99
C ALA A 329 -20.00 16.04 -6.72
N LEU A 330 -20.94 15.09 -6.69
CA LEU A 330 -21.06 14.14 -5.57
C LEU A 330 -19.84 13.22 -5.48
N ARG A 331 -19.38 12.65 -6.59
CA ARG A 331 -18.17 11.81 -6.66
C ARG A 331 -16.94 12.55 -6.13
N LYS A 332 -16.72 13.78 -6.60
CA LYS A 332 -15.62 14.63 -6.14
C LYS A 332 -15.72 14.96 -4.65
N ARG A 333 -16.91 15.16 -4.12
CA ARG A 333 -17.13 15.32 -2.68
C ARG A 333 -16.75 14.07 -1.90
N MET A 334 -17.13 12.89 -2.39
CA MET A 334 -16.77 11.63 -1.76
C MET A 334 -15.26 11.37 -1.77
N ILE A 335 -14.59 11.70 -2.86
CA ILE A 335 -13.13 11.64 -2.98
C ILE A 335 -12.45 12.56 -1.96
N LYS A 336 -12.93 13.81 -1.82
CA LYS A 336 -12.43 14.75 -0.81
C LYS A 336 -12.66 14.24 0.62
N ASN A 337 -13.83 13.65 0.90
CA ASN A 337 -14.11 13.04 2.21
C ASN A 337 -13.14 11.89 2.51
N ALA A 338 -12.93 11.00 1.54
CA ALA A 338 -11.99 9.88 1.66
C ALA A 338 -10.54 10.37 1.93
N CYS A 339 -10.09 11.37 1.17
CA CYS A 339 -8.79 12.00 1.36
C CYS A 339 -8.66 12.62 2.76
N ALA A 340 -9.65 13.38 3.21
CA ALA A 340 -9.63 14.02 4.52
C ALA A 340 -9.58 13.00 5.66
N VAL A 341 -10.40 11.97 5.61
CA VAL A 341 -10.41 10.91 6.62
C VAL A 341 -9.07 10.17 6.65
N LEU A 342 -8.54 9.80 5.48
CA LEU A 342 -7.25 9.11 5.39
C LEU A 342 -6.10 9.94 5.99
N LEU A 343 -6.01 11.21 5.62
CA LEU A 343 -4.91 12.07 6.03
C LEU A 343 -5.06 12.63 7.46
N CYS A 344 -6.27 12.60 8.02
CA CYS A 344 -6.52 12.95 9.42
C CYS A 344 -6.54 11.75 10.37
N SER A 345 -6.36 10.53 9.89
CA SER A 345 -6.29 9.34 10.75
C SER A 345 -4.89 9.14 11.32
N ARG A 346 -4.80 8.62 12.56
CA ARG A 346 -3.53 8.11 13.11
C ARG A 346 -3.08 6.86 12.37
N GLY A 347 -1.77 6.71 12.21
CA GLY A 347 -1.12 5.69 11.38
C GLY A 347 -0.43 6.32 10.19
N THR A 348 0.09 5.52 9.27
CA THR A 348 0.76 5.98 8.06
C THR A 348 -0.22 5.93 6.88
N PRO A 349 -0.57 7.07 6.27
CA PRO A 349 -1.50 7.08 5.14
C PRO A 349 -0.80 6.65 3.85
N MET A 350 -1.49 5.84 3.07
CA MET A 350 -1.11 5.44 1.71
C MET A 350 -2.31 5.64 0.77
N PHE A 351 -2.06 6.10 -0.44
CA PHE A 351 -3.06 6.18 -1.52
C PHE A 351 -2.44 5.78 -2.85
N LEU A 352 -3.28 5.35 -3.78
CA LEU A 352 -2.86 4.92 -5.11
C LEU A 352 -2.48 6.13 -5.96
N ALA A 353 -1.35 6.05 -6.66
CA ALA A 353 -0.95 7.09 -7.61
C ALA A 353 -2.04 7.34 -8.66
N GLY A 354 -2.41 8.60 -8.83
CA GLY A 354 -3.52 9.01 -9.70
C GLY A 354 -4.84 9.29 -8.97
N ASP A 355 -5.02 8.83 -7.75
CA ASP A 355 -6.22 9.14 -6.96
C ASP A 355 -6.37 10.65 -6.76
N GLU A 356 -5.25 11.35 -6.62
CA GLU A 356 -5.18 12.79 -6.43
C GLU A 356 -5.61 13.64 -7.65
N PHE A 357 -5.85 13.00 -8.78
CA PHE A 357 -6.43 13.66 -9.97
C PHE A 357 -7.53 12.84 -10.66
N CYS A 358 -8.18 11.93 -9.91
CA CYS A 358 -9.30 11.12 -10.38
C CYS A 358 -8.95 10.19 -11.55
N ASN A 359 -7.79 9.54 -11.51
CA ASN A 359 -7.47 8.51 -12.50
C ASN A 359 -8.48 7.36 -12.42
N THR A 360 -8.83 6.80 -13.55
CA THR A 360 -9.81 5.71 -13.66
C THR A 360 -9.21 4.52 -14.41
N GLN A 361 -9.57 3.32 -13.99
CA GLN A 361 -9.35 2.07 -14.68
C GLN A 361 -10.65 1.55 -15.34
N PHE A 362 -11.63 2.46 -15.51
CA PHE A 362 -12.91 2.18 -16.14
C PHE A 362 -13.70 1.02 -15.48
N GLY A 363 -13.55 0.90 -14.15
CA GLY A 363 -14.18 -0.16 -13.36
C GLY A 363 -13.44 -1.50 -13.38
N ASN A 364 -12.27 -1.58 -14.02
CA ASN A 364 -11.40 -2.74 -13.89
C ASN A 364 -10.69 -2.69 -12.53
N ASN A 365 -10.98 -3.66 -11.67
CA ASN A 365 -10.40 -3.74 -10.33
C ASN A 365 -9.28 -4.77 -10.20
N ASN A 366 -8.79 -5.31 -11.32
CA ASN A 366 -7.73 -6.32 -11.36
C ASN A 366 -6.88 -6.18 -12.63
N ALA A 367 -6.30 -5.00 -12.82
CA ALA A 367 -5.64 -4.61 -14.07
C ALA A 367 -4.23 -5.19 -14.27
N TYR A 368 -3.94 -6.34 -13.67
CA TYR A 368 -2.60 -6.97 -13.63
C TYR A 368 -1.98 -7.25 -15.01
N CYS A 369 -2.80 -7.41 -16.03
CA CYS A 369 -2.39 -7.74 -17.39
C CYS A 369 -2.66 -6.62 -18.42
N GLN A 370 -2.94 -5.40 -17.93
CA GLN A 370 -3.35 -4.26 -18.77
C GLN A 370 -2.21 -3.25 -18.92
N ASP A 371 -1.24 -3.53 -19.79
CA ASP A 371 -0.21 -2.56 -20.17
C ASP A 371 -0.74 -1.61 -21.27
N ASN A 372 -1.77 -0.84 -20.92
CA ASN A 372 -2.48 0.05 -21.82
C ASN A 372 -3.21 1.16 -21.05
N GLU A 373 -4.09 1.89 -21.74
CA GLU A 373 -4.88 3.00 -21.19
C GLU A 373 -5.76 2.64 -19.99
N ILE A 374 -6.03 1.35 -19.72
CA ILE A 374 -6.76 0.92 -18.52
C ILE A 374 -5.92 1.17 -17.27
N SER A 375 -4.63 0.85 -17.32
CA SER A 375 -3.72 0.97 -16.16
C SER A 375 -2.88 2.24 -16.16
N TRP A 376 -2.57 2.79 -17.34
CA TRP A 376 -1.70 3.96 -17.44
C TRP A 376 -2.34 5.19 -16.79
N LEU A 377 -1.53 5.99 -16.12
CA LEU A 377 -1.98 7.26 -15.56
C LEU A 377 -2.27 8.27 -16.67
N ASP A 378 -3.51 8.73 -16.75
CA ASP A 378 -3.90 9.81 -17.66
C ASP A 378 -3.59 11.17 -17.03
N TRP A 379 -2.42 11.70 -17.34
CA TRP A 379 -1.96 12.99 -16.83
C TRP A 379 -2.78 14.20 -17.31
N SER A 380 -3.64 14.03 -18.31
CA SER A 380 -4.56 15.09 -18.73
C SER A 380 -5.63 15.37 -17.67
N LEU A 381 -5.94 14.38 -16.84
CA LEU A 381 -6.88 14.50 -15.73
C LEU A 381 -6.37 15.43 -14.62
N LEU A 382 -5.08 15.67 -14.52
CA LEU A 382 -4.50 16.58 -13.53
C LEU A 382 -5.04 18.00 -13.70
N GLU A 383 -5.05 18.53 -14.92
CA GLU A 383 -5.61 19.86 -15.18
C GLU A 383 -7.13 19.87 -15.08
N LYS A 384 -7.79 18.83 -15.58
CA LYS A 384 -9.25 18.68 -15.50
C LYS A 384 -9.77 18.64 -14.07
N ASN A 385 -9.02 17.97 -13.17
CA ASN A 385 -9.39 17.77 -11.77
C ASN A 385 -8.44 18.50 -10.81
N ARG A 386 -7.91 19.64 -11.22
CA ARG A 386 -6.95 20.45 -10.46
C ARG A 386 -7.41 20.68 -9.02
N GLU A 387 -8.70 20.87 -8.80
CA GLU A 387 -9.29 21.07 -7.47
C GLU A 387 -9.07 19.88 -6.52
N ILE A 388 -9.06 18.64 -7.05
CA ILE A 388 -8.82 17.43 -6.26
C ILE A 388 -7.35 17.33 -5.92
N TYR A 389 -6.46 17.56 -6.89
CA TYR A 389 -5.03 17.60 -6.66
C TYR A 389 -4.65 18.63 -5.59
N GLU A 390 -5.16 19.86 -5.68
CA GLU A 390 -4.88 20.90 -4.69
C GLU A 390 -5.45 20.55 -3.31
N PHE A 391 -6.57 19.83 -3.26
CA PHE A 391 -7.12 19.35 -2.00
C PHE A 391 -6.23 18.28 -1.36
N PHE A 392 -5.74 17.28 -2.12
CA PHE A 392 -4.77 16.30 -1.62
C PHE A 392 -3.50 16.99 -1.12
N ARG A 393 -2.94 17.89 -1.90
CA ARG A 393 -1.76 18.67 -1.52
C ARG A 393 -1.97 19.46 -0.23
N TYR A 394 -3.12 20.11 -0.11
CA TYR A 394 -3.50 20.83 1.11
C TYR A 394 -3.59 19.89 2.32
N MET A 395 -4.26 18.76 2.19
CA MET A 395 -4.44 17.81 3.29
C MET A 395 -3.12 17.15 3.72
N ILE A 396 -2.22 16.89 2.77
CA ILE A 396 -0.86 16.41 3.08
C ILE A 396 -0.09 17.48 3.89
N ALA A 397 -0.14 18.72 3.46
CA ALA A 397 0.49 19.85 4.17
C ALA A 397 -0.16 20.07 5.55
N PHE A 398 -1.49 19.95 5.64
CA PHE A 398 -2.25 20.03 6.88
C PHE A 398 -1.78 18.94 7.87
N ARG A 399 -1.72 17.67 7.44
CA ARG A 399 -1.20 16.59 8.28
C ARG A 399 0.24 16.85 8.77
N LYS A 400 1.11 17.37 7.89
CA LYS A 400 2.50 17.71 8.28
C LYS A 400 2.56 18.81 9.32
N LYS A 401 1.67 19.79 9.24
CA LYS A 401 1.59 20.91 10.17
C LYS A 401 1.04 20.48 11.53
N HIS A 402 0.08 19.56 11.58
CA HIS A 402 -0.64 19.16 12.78
C HIS A 402 -0.10 17.86 13.37
N SER A 403 0.86 17.97 14.29
CA SER A 403 1.49 16.81 14.94
C SER A 403 0.55 16.05 15.87
N ALA A 404 -0.52 16.67 16.37
CA ALA A 404 -1.54 16.00 17.17
C ALA A 404 -2.20 14.83 16.43
N ILE A 405 -2.44 14.99 15.11
CA ILE A 405 -2.96 13.88 14.26
C ILE A 405 -1.99 12.72 14.25
N ARG A 406 -0.69 13.00 14.13
CA ARG A 406 0.37 11.98 14.07
C ARG A 406 0.73 11.40 15.44
N GLY A 407 0.22 12.02 16.54
CA GLY A 407 0.56 11.65 17.91
C GLY A 407 2.00 11.99 18.31
N GLU A 408 2.62 12.92 17.60
CA GLU A 408 4.00 13.39 17.81
C GLU A 408 4.03 14.72 18.60
N CYS A 409 3.24 14.80 19.67
CA CYS A 409 3.09 15.98 20.50
C CYS A 409 3.05 15.60 21.98
N SER A 410 3.34 16.57 22.85
CA SER A 410 3.09 16.43 24.28
C SER A 410 1.59 16.45 24.61
N PRO A 411 1.14 15.93 25.76
CA PRO A 411 -0.23 16.10 26.19
C PRO A 411 -0.65 17.57 26.22
N SER A 412 -1.91 17.84 25.89
CA SER A 412 -2.45 19.20 25.92
C SER A 412 -2.34 19.83 27.31
N GLY A 413 -1.80 21.04 27.37
CA GLY A 413 -1.77 21.86 28.60
C GLY A 413 -3.15 22.31 29.07
N LEU A 414 -4.16 22.23 28.20
CA LEU A 414 -5.56 22.52 28.51
C LEU A 414 -6.29 21.33 29.14
N GLY A 415 -5.62 20.19 29.35
CA GLY A 415 -6.19 19.00 29.97
C GLY A 415 -7.07 18.15 29.05
N PHE A 416 -7.04 18.41 27.75
CA PHE A 416 -7.75 17.54 26.79
C PHE A 416 -7.05 16.19 26.62
N PRO A 417 -7.79 15.10 26.44
CA PRO A 417 -7.20 13.83 26.06
C PRO A 417 -6.58 13.94 24.67
N THR A 418 -5.49 13.21 24.42
CA THR A 418 -4.79 13.23 23.12
C THR A 418 -5.66 12.80 21.95
N VAL A 419 -6.69 12.02 22.23
CA VAL A 419 -7.74 11.61 21.29
C VAL A 419 -9.04 11.48 22.05
N SER A 420 -10.12 11.97 21.47
CA SER A 420 -11.48 11.71 21.95
C SER A 420 -12.45 11.51 20.78
N VAL A 421 -13.48 10.70 21.04
CA VAL A 421 -14.53 10.37 20.08
C VAL A 421 -15.83 10.97 20.59
N HIS A 422 -16.63 11.49 19.68
CA HIS A 422 -17.87 12.20 19.99
C HIS A 422 -19.00 11.76 19.06
N THR A 423 -20.21 11.79 19.58
CA THR A 423 -21.43 11.79 18.77
C THR A 423 -21.67 13.22 18.23
N ASN A 424 -22.88 13.52 17.76
CA ASN A 424 -23.32 14.89 17.48
C ASN A 424 -23.40 15.79 18.72
N GLN A 425 -23.18 15.23 19.90
CA GLN A 425 -23.07 15.94 21.18
C GLN A 425 -21.58 15.96 21.59
N PRO A 426 -20.97 17.12 21.82
CA PRO A 426 -19.61 17.20 22.32
C PRO A 426 -19.43 16.41 23.63
N TRP A 427 -18.36 15.61 23.72
CA TRP A 427 -18.01 14.77 24.88
C TRP A 427 -18.94 13.59 25.16
N ASP A 428 -19.98 13.38 24.36
CA ASP A 428 -20.73 12.13 24.35
C ASP A 428 -20.03 11.14 23.40
N ASN A 429 -19.45 10.09 23.94
CA ASN A 429 -18.72 9.06 23.20
C ASN A 429 -19.57 7.82 22.86
N ASN A 430 -20.88 7.88 23.07
CA ASN A 430 -21.78 6.76 22.84
C ASN A 430 -22.08 6.56 21.34
N VAL A 431 -21.05 6.36 20.54
CA VAL A 431 -21.19 6.04 19.11
C VAL A 431 -21.73 4.62 18.98
N THR A 432 -22.97 4.50 18.55
CA THR A 432 -23.65 3.23 18.38
C THR A 432 -23.54 2.71 16.95
N GLN A 433 -24.04 1.51 16.74
CA GLN A 433 -24.13 0.89 15.42
C GLN A 433 -25.09 1.64 14.46
N GLU A 434 -26.03 2.40 15.00
CA GLU A 434 -27.01 3.19 14.23
C GLU A 434 -26.50 4.61 13.91
N SER A 435 -25.38 5.01 14.53
CA SER A 435 -24.80 6.33 14.32
C SER A 435 -24.33 6.50 12.89
N LYS A 436 -24.68 7.64 12.29
CA LYS A 436 -24.18 8.10 10.98
C LYS A 436 -23.26 9.31 11.08
N PHE A 437 -23.07 9.79 12.29
CA PHE A 437 -22.17 10.89 12.63
C PHE A 437 -21.08 10.38 13.54
N LEU A 438 -19.88 10.89 13.32
CA LEU A 438 -18.72 10.61 14.13
C LEU A 438 -17.86 11.88 14.20
N GLY A 439 -17.59 12.34 15.41
CA GLY A 439 -16.60 13.37 15.66
C GLY A 439 -15.35 12.76 16.29
N VAL A 440 -14.18 13.17 15.85
CA VAL A 440 -12.89 12.78 16.45
C VAL A 440 -12.06 14.03 16.69
N MET A 441 -11.60 14.21 17.92
CA MET A 441 -10.71 15.31 18.28
C MET A 441 -9.31 14.75 18.58
N PHE A 442 -8.31 15.36 18.00
CA PHE A 442 -6.90 15.18 18.32
C PHE A 442 -6.42 16.42 19.04
N ALA A 443 -5.75 16.25 20.17
CA ALA A 443 -5.22 17.36 20.98
C ALA A 443 -3.79 17.11 21.45
N GLY A 444 -2.97 18.15 21.46
CA GLY A 444 -1.62 18.09 21.96
C GLY A 444 -0.97 19.47 22.03
N ALA A 445 0.14 19.57 22.72
CA ALA A 445 0.96 20.77 22.75
C ALA A 445 2.17 20.58 21.82
N LEU A 446 2.41 21.55 20.95
CA LEU A 446 3.62 21.59 20.14
C LEU A 446 4.80 21.93 21.05
N THR A 447 5.75 21.03 21.19
CA THR A 447 7.04 21.33 21.80
C THR A 447 7.83 22.20 20.85
N ALA A 448 8.19 23.41 21.29
CA ALA A 448 9.14 24.25 20.57
C ALA A 448 10.41 23.45 20.30
N GLY A 449 10.82 23.38 19.04
CA GLY A 449 11.99 22.61 18.62
C GLY A 449 13.22 22.99 19.43
N SER A 450 13.93 22.00 19.94
CA SER A 450 15.21 22.13 20.61
C SER A 450 16.31 22.64 19.66
N ASN A 451 16.25 23.90 19.24
CA ASN A 451 17.40 24.61 18.77
C ASN A 451 18.07 25.21 20.01
N GLN A 452 19.21 24.67 20.39
CA GLN A 452 20.12 25.24 21.38
C GLN A 452 20.46 26.68 20.97
N GLU A 453 19.67 27.64 21.45
CA GLU A 453 20.14 29.01 21.65
C GLU A 453 19.24 29.73 22.67
N THR A 454 19.85 30.01 23.81
CA THR A 454 19.48 31.00 24.84
C THR A 454 18.22 30.79 25.68
N GLU A 455 18.47 30.41 26.94
CA GLU A 455 17.64 30.65 28.12
C GLU A 455 17.15 32.10 28.19
N ARG A 456 16.04 32.48 27.62
CA ARG A 456 15.29 33.71 28.01
C ARG A 456 13.96 33.97 27.34
N THR A 457 13.36 33.04 26.69
CA THR A 457 11.92 33.15 26.35
C THR A 457 11.26 31.82 26.68
N ARG A 458 10.38 31.76 27.67
CA ARG A 458 9.33 30.75 27.76
C ARG A 458 8.53 30.93 26.50
N GLU A 459 8.89 30.17 25.45
CA GLU A 459 8.05 30.04 24.26
C GLU A 459 6.72 29.45 24.70
N LEU A 460 5.66 30.14 24.41
CA LEU A 460 4.28 29.72 24.62
C LEU A 460 4.12 28.39 23.91
N GLU A 461 3.88 27.31 24.66
CA GLU A 461 3.43 26.05 24.11
C GLU A 461 2.13 26.32 23.34
N THR A 462 2.17 26.13 22.03
CA THR A 462 1.00 26.31 21.18
C THR A 462 0.19 25.03 21.18
N GLU A 463 -1.05 25.10 21.59
CA GLU A 463 -1.99 23.96 21.50
C GLU A 463 -2.27 23.63 20.05
N ASP A 464 -2.28 22.36 19.73
CA ASP A 464 -2.64 21.80 18.44
C ASP A 464 -3.93 20.98 18.60
N LEU A 465 -5.04 21.55 18.13
CA LEU A 465 -6.36 20.95 18.24
C LEU A 465 -6.92 20.73 16.83
N VAL A 466 -7.23 19.49 16.50
CA VAL A 466 -7.87 19.12 15.24
C VAL A 466 -9.15 18.33 15.55
N TYR A 467 -10.25 18.79 15.00
CA TYR A 467 -11.54 18.11 15.08
C TYR A 467 -11.99 17.71 13.69
N LEU A 468 -12.25 16.41 13.49
CA LEU A 468 -12.71 15.79 12.25
C LEU A 468 -14.18 15.39 12.41
#